data_adfa3d6d9c1295ed1729d57de31c01ee
#
_entry.id   adfa3d6d9c1295ed1729d57de31c01ee
#
_cell.length_a   1.000
_cell.length_b   1.000
_cell.length_c   1.000
_cell.angle_alpha   90.00
_cell.angle_beta   90.00
_cell.angle_gamma   90.00
#
_symmetry.space_group_name_H-M   'P 1'
#
loop_
_entity.id
_entity.type
_entity.pdbx_description
1 polymer ?
#
loop_
_entity_poly.entity_id
_entity_poly.type
_entity_poly.pdbx_seq_one_letter_code
_entity_poly.pdbx_strand_id
1 'polypeptide(L)'
;MKPKEHFHGSDLEKIEAVYGIKKEDIISFSANVNPLGVSFRLRETLTNHIDAITSYPDREYTSLRKCIAEYTGADFENIVVGNGSTELISLFIQIAHPSKALIVGPTYSEYEREVTMDGGRCHYFSLTEDSSFRLDVPALTEELSHNVDLLILCNPNNPTSSVIPRNQMRDILDYCKKKSITVLVDETYVEFAPDVQAVTAIPLTEYYNNIIIPVSYTHLRAHETLSD
;
A
#
# COMPACT_ATOMS: atom_id res chain seq x y z
N MET A 1 17.15 -10.69 24.54
CA MET A 1 16.66 -11.21 23.26
C MET A 1 17.39 -10.46 22.18
N LYS A 2 18.05 -11.13 21.21
CA LYS A 2 18.55 -10.42 20.02
C LYS A 2 17.34 -9.89 19.25
N PRO A 3 17.35 -8.66 18.73
CA PRO A 3 16.27 -8.16 17.88
C PRO A 3 16.06 -9.17 16.75
N LYS A 4 14.79 -9.51 16.46
CA LYS A 4 14.46 -10.30 15.27
C LYS A 4 14.96 -9.51 14.06
N GLU A 5 15.91 -10.06 13.32
CA GLU A 5 16.32 -9.46 12.06
C GLU A 5 15.13 -9.51 11.10
N HIS A 6 14.68 -8.34 10.67
CA HIS A 6 13.66 -8.24 9.63
C HIS A 6 14.30 -8.61 8.29
N PHE A 7 13.80 -9.69 7.68
CA PHE A 7 14.10 -10.04 6.30
C PHE A 7 12.99 -9.49 5.40
N HIS A 8 13.36 -8.67 4.42
CA HIS A 8 12.47 -8.37 3.32
C HIS A 8 12.54 -9.50 2.30
N GLY A 9 11.42 -9.82 1.65
CA GLY A 9 11.36 -10.93 0.68
C GLY A 9 12.30 -10.81 -0.52
N SER A 10 12.82 -9.61 -0.80
CA SER A 10 13.80 -9.34 -1.86
C SER A 10 15.27 -9.42 -1.41
N ASP A 11 15.54 -9.66 -0.12
CA ASP A 11 16.91 -9.65 0.44
C ASP A 11 17.67 -10.95 0.16
N LEU A 12 17.77 -11.36 -1.11
CA LEU A 12 18.45 -12.61 -1.50
C LEU A 12 19.92 -12.63 -1.13
N GLU A 13 20.62 -11.50 -1.22
CA GLU A 13 22.00 -11.34 -0.79
C GLU A 13 22.17 -11.59 0.71
N LYS A 14 21.22 -11.15 1.51
CA LYS A 14 21.23 -11.38 2.96
C LYS A 14 20.98 -12.86 3.29
N ILE A 15 20.07 -13.52 2.56
CA ILE A 15 19.84 -14.95 2.70
C ILE A 15 21.10 -15.73 2.32
N GLU A 16 21.77 -15.39 1.23
CA GLU A 16 23.05 -16.00 0.82
C GLU A 16 24.09 -15.84 1.93
N ALA A 17 24.24 -14.63 2.48
CA ALA A 17 25.22 -14.36 3.55
C ALA A 17 24.93 -15.13 4.84
N VAL A 18 23.65 -15.31 5.22
CA VAL A 18 23.26 -15.95 6.49
C VAL A 18 23.21 -17.46 6.38
N TYR A 19 22.72 -18.01 5.27
CA TYR A 19 22.47 -19.43 5.09
C TYR A 19 23.48 -20.15 4.19
N GLY A 20 24.34 -19.40 3.48
CA GLY A 20 25.33 -19.96 2.56
C GLY A 20 24.73 -20.56 1.29
N ILE A 21 23.46 -20.26 0.97
CA ILE A 21 22.77 -20.70 -0.23
C ILE A 21 22.98 -19.62 -1.29
N LYS A 22 23.53 -19.98 -2.44
CA LYS A 22 23.74 -19.02 -3.52
C LYS A 22 22.42 -18.47 -4.03
N LYS A 23 22.35 -17.16 -4.30
CA LYS A 23 21.11 -16.50 -4.73
C LYS A 23 20.54 -17.08 -6.02
N GLU A 24 21.38 -17.62 -6.92
CA GLU A 24 20.98 -18.29 -8.16
C GLU A 24 20.27 -19.64 -7.92
N ASP A 25 20.49 -20.25 -6.74
CA ASP A 25 19.87 -21.51 -6.34
C ASP A 25 18.58 -21.30 -5.53
N ILE A 26 18.21 -20.04 -5.25
CA ILE A 26 17.02 -19.69 -4.45
C ILE A 26 15.81 -19.57 -5.37
N ILE A 27 14.79 -20.40 -5.14
CA ILE A 27 13.45 -20.20 -5.73
C ILE A 27 12.66 -19.31 -4.80
N SER A 28 12.54 -18.02 -5.17
CA SER A 28 11.87 -17.03 -4.32
C SER A 28 10.35 -17.02 -4.54
N PHE A 29 9.60 -17.19 -3.44
CA PHE A 29 8.14 -16.99 -3.37
C PHE A 29 7.77 -15.78 -2.50
N SER A 30 8.74 -14.92 -2.18
CA SER A 30 8.62 -13.90 -1.16
C SER A 30 8.46 -12.47 -1.70
N ALA A 31 8.62 -12.27 -3.02
CA ALA A 31 8.46 -10.98 -3.65
C ALA A 31 7.34 -11.04 -4.70
N ASN A 32 6.39 -10.09 -4.63
CA ASN A 32 5.32 -9.94 -5.59
C ASN A 32 5.82 -9.15 -6.80
N VAL A 33 6.59 -9.83 -7.66
CA VAL A 33 7.14 -9.27 -8.89
C VAL A 33 6.56 -10.03 -10.08
N ASN A 34 6.22 -9.32 -11.17
CA ASN A 34 5.70 -9.96 -12.37
C ASN A 34 6.75 -10.89 -13.00
N PRO A 35 6.53 -12.21 -13.03
CA PRO A 35 7.50 -13.16 -13.57
C PRO A 35 7.68 -13.05 -15.09
N LEU A 36 6.75 -12.40 -15.80
CA LEU A 36 6.84 -12.17 -17.25
C LEU A 36 7.80 -11.03 -17.62
N GLY A 37 8.27 -10.27 -16.61
CA GLY A 37 9.17 -9.14 -16.81
C GLY A 37 8.47 -7.93 -17.42
N VAL A 38 9.24 -7.05 -18.05
CA VAL A 38 8.75 -5.77 -18.60
C VAL A 38 8.08 -6.00 -19.95
N SER A 39 6.88 -5.44 -20.17
CA SER A 39 6.18 -5.53 -21.45
C SER A 39 6.99 -4.92 -22.60
N PHE A 40 6.77 -5.42 -23.81
CA PHE A 40 7.45 -4.90 -25.01
C PHE A 40 7.18 -3.40 -25.19
N ARG A 41 5.94 -2.97 -25.06
CA ARG A 41 5.53 -1.57 -25.22
C ARG A 41 6.22 -0.65 -24.20
N LEU A 42 6.30 -1.06 -22.92
CA LEU A 42 6.99 -0.29 -21.91
C LEU A 42 8.49 -0.20 -22.20
N ARG A 43 9.12 -1.31 -22.63
CA ARG A 43 10.53 -1.33 -23.02
C ARG A 43 10.80 -0.38 -24.18
N GLU A 44 9.97 -0.42 -25.21
CA GLU A 44 10.06 0.47 -26.36
C GLU A 44 9.92 1.94 -25.96
N THR A 45 8.90 2.26 -25.12
CA THR A 45 8.68 3.61 -24.61
C THR A 45 9.88 4.13 -23.82
N LEU A 46 10.44 3.34 -22.91
CA LEU A 46 11.61 3.72 -22.12
C LEU A 46 12.83 3.93 -23.03
N THR A 47 13.05 3.08 -24.01
CA THR A 47 14.17 3.19 -24.97
C THR A 47 14.05 4.48 -25.80
N ASN A 48 12.86 4.80 -26.27
CA ASN A 48 12.63 5.98 -27.11
C ASN A 48 12.67 7.31 -26.31
N HIS A 49 12.59 7.26 -24.99
CA HIS A 49 12.61 8.42 -24.11
C HIS A 49 13.80 8.44 -23.15
N ILE A 50 14.84 7.67 -23.44
CA ILE A 50 16.02 7.58 -22.55
C ILE A 50 16.68 8.94 -22.33
N ASP A 51 16.64 9.84 -23.32
CA ASP A 51 17.23 11.16 -23.23
C ASP A 51 16.54 12.08 -22.20
N ALA A 52 15.36 11.69 -21.70
CA ALA A 52 14.68 12.41 -20.61
C ALA A 52 15.53 12.51 -19.34
N ILE A 53 16.47 11.57 -19.12
CA ILE A 53 17.40 11.59 -17.97
C ILE A 53 18.38 12.78 -18.01
N THR A 54 18.55 13.43 -19.16
CA THR A 54 19.43 14.60 -19.32
C THR A 54 18.78 15.91 -18.93
N SER A 55 17.48 15.90 -18.65
CA SER A 55 16.70 17.09 -18.30
C SER A 55 16.23 17.05 -16.86
N TYR A 56 16.03 18.23 -16.26
CA TYR A 56 15.34 18.27 -14.95
C TYR A 56 13.90 17.80 -15.11
N PRO A 57 13.41 16.95 -14.18
CA PRO A 57 12.02 16.53 -14.17
C PRO A 57 11.07 17.70 -13.88
N ASP A 58 9.82 17.57 -14.31
CA ASP A 58 8.74 18.45 -13.87
C ASP A 58 8.53 18.29 -12.36
N ARG A 59 8.79 19.37 -11.60
CA ARG A 59 8.72 19.35 -10.13
C ARG A 59 7.31 19.11 -9.59
N GLU A 60 6.30 19.51 -10.36
CA GLU A 60 4.90 19.36 -10.00
C GLU A 60 4.31 18.03 -10.48
N TYR A 61 5.08 17.24 -11.24
CA TYR A 61 4.61 15.98 -11.85
C TYR A 61 3.29 16.16 -12.61
N THR A 62 3.08 17.31 -13.25
CA THR A 62 1.79 17.72 -13.82
C THR A 62 1.21 16.69 -14.78
N SER A 63 2.02 16.21 -15.73
CA SER A 63 1.57 15.21 -16.70
C SER A 63 1.24 13.87 -16.05
N LEU A 64 2.07 13.41 -15.13
CA LEU A 64 1.86 12.15 -14.42
C LEU A 64 0.61 12.22 -13.53
N ARG A 65 0.44 13.32 -12.78
CA ARG A 65 -0.76 13.52 -11.93
C ARG A 65 -2.05 13.56 -12.77
N LYS A 66 -2.01 14.16 -13.97
CA LYS A 66 -3.16 14.15 -14.90
C LYS A 66 -3.50 12.73 -15.35
N CYS A 67 -2.51 11.95 -15.77
CA CYS A 67 -2.73 10.55 -16.16
C CYS A 67 -3.29 9.73 -14.99
N ILE A 68 -2.79 9.94 -13.76
CA ILE A 68 -3.31 9.25 -12.57
C ILE A 68 -4.76 9.69 -12.29
N ALA A 69 -5.09 10.97 -12.41
CA ALA A 69 -6.45 11.48 -12.24
C ALA A 69 -7.43 10.86 -13.25
N GLU A 70 -7.04 10.80 -14.52
CA GLU A 70 -7.83 10.18 -15.59
C GLU A 70 -8.04 8.68 -15.34
N TYR A 71 -6.98 7.98 -14.90
CA TYR A 71 -7.04 6.55 -14.64
C TYR A 71 -7.88 6.19 -13.42
N THR A 72 -7.75 6.94 -12.34
CA THR A 72 -8.36 6.61 -11.05
C THR A 72 -9.72 7.29 -10.82
N GLY A 73 -9.98 8.38 -11.53
CA GLY A 73 -11.11 9.27 -11.25
C GLY A 73 -10.91 10.17 -10.02
N ALA A 74 -9.71 10.18 -9.42
CA ALA A 74 -9.39 11.08 -8.31
C ALA A 74 -9.23 12.53 -8.79
N ASP A 75 -9.50 13.49 -7.90
CA ASP A 75 -9.23 14.89 -8.18
C ASP A 75 -7.71 15.11 -8.30
N PHE A 76 -7.30 15.79 -9.37
CA PHE A 76 -5.90 16.14 -9.65
C PHE A 76 -5.21 16.81 -8.44
N GLU A 77 -5.91 17.71 -7.74
CA GLU A 77 -5.34 18.42 -6.60
C GLU A 77 -5.10 17.51 -5.37
N ASN A 78 -5.73 16.34 -5.33
CA ASN A 78 -5.59 15.37 -4.25
C ASN A 78 -4.52 14.30 -4.55
N ILE A 79 -3.78 14.41 -5.65
CA ILE A 79 -2.78 13.41 -6.05
C ILE A 79 -1.38 13.89 -5.70
N VAL A 80 -0.66 13.07 -4.94
CA VAL A 80 0.76 13.24 -4.60
C VAL A 80 1.56 12.09 -5.20
N VAL A 81 2.71 12.39 -5.78
CA VAL A 81 3.61 11.43 -6.42
C VAL A 81 4.88 11.25 -5.59
N GLY A 82 5.34 10.01 -5.46
CA GLY A 82 6.58 9.65 -4.77
C GLY A 82 7.27 8.44 -5.42
N ASN A 83 8.41 8.05 -4.90
CA ASN A 83 9.20 6.90 -5.37
C ASN A 83 8.66 5.59 -4.78
N GLY A 84 7.48 5.20 -5.25
CA GLY A 84 6.74 4.03 -4.79
C GLY A 84 5.89 4.32 -3.54
N SER A 85 5.00 3.36 -3.23
CA SER A 85 4.07 3.48 -2.10
C SER A 85 4.78 3.55 -0.74
N THR A 86 5.93 2.91 -0.58
CA THR A 86 6.68 2.92 0.69
C THR A 86 7.13 4.32 1.08
N GLU A 87 7.65 5.13 0.14
CA GLU A 87 8.00 6.52 0.43
C GLU A 87 6.77 7.33 0.85
N LEU A 88 5.66 7.18 0.14
CA LEU A 88 4.41 7.88 0.44
C LEU A 88 3.84 7.49 1.81
N ILE A 89 3.91 6.20 2.16
CA ILE A 89 3.51 5.69 3.47
C ILE A 89 4.38 6.30 4.57
N SER A 90 5.72 6.30 4.37
CA SER A 90 6.66 6.88 5.32
C SER A 90 6.42 8.38 5.53
N LEU A 91 6.32 9.15 4.45
CA LEU A 91 6.03 10.58 4.51
C LEU A 91 4.71 10.89 5.21
N PHE A 92 3.68 10.10 4.89
CA PHE A 92 2.38 10.27 5.53
C PHE A 92 2.42 9.99 7.03
N ILE A 93 3.08 8.91 7.46
CA ILE A 93 3.23 8.56 8.87
C ILE A 93 3.98 9.67 9.60
N GLN A 94 5.05 10.22 9.02
CA GLN A 94 5.80 11.34 9.59
C GLN A 94 4.93 12.60 9.73
N ILE A 95 4.03 12.89 8.78
CA ILE A 95 3.10 14.03 8.86
C ILE A 95 2.00 13.78 9.90
N ALA A 96 1.44 12.58 9.93
CA ALA A 96 0.39 12.19 10.86
C ALA A 96 0.90 12.08 12.31
N HIS A 97 2.17 11.71 12.48
CA HIS A 97 2.87 11.54 13.76
C HIS A 97 2.04 10.81 14.82
N PRO A 98 1.57 9.58 14.52
CA PRO A 98 0.63 8.90 15.38
C PRO A 98 1.29 8.44 16.69
N SER A 99 0.67 8.73 17.83
CA SER A 99 1.10 8.16 19.10
C SER A 99 0.74 6.67 19.19
N LYS A 100 -0.40 6.29 18.57
CA LYS A 100 -0.91 4.92 18.56
C LYS A 100 -1.60 4.58 17.24
N ALA A 101 -1.03 3.64 16.52
CA ALA A 101 -1.61 3.08 15.31
C ALA A 101 -2.25 1.70 15.58
N LEU A 102 -3.42 1.45 14.98
CA LEU A 102 -4.03 0.12 14.87
C LEU A 102 -3.80 -0.42 13.46
N ILE A 103 -3.16 -1.57 13.35
CA ILE A 103 -2.84 -2.24 12.09
C ILE A 103 -3.70 -3.49 11.98
N VAL A 104 -4.45 -3.62 10.88
CA VAL A 104 -5.21 -4.84 10.61
C VAL A 104 -4.29 -5.86 9.96
N GLY A 105 -4.06 -6.99 10.63
CA GLY A 105 -3.06 -7.98 10.22
C GLY A 105 -3.51 -9.44 10.36
N PRO A 106 -2.73 -10.40 9.83
CA PRO A 106 -1.39 -10.22 9.28
C PRO A 106 -1.38 -9.37 8.01
N THR A 107 -0.38 -8.48 7.87
CA THR A 107 -0.26 -7.57 6.73
C THR A 107 1.20 -7.18 6.45
N TYR A 108 1.44 -6.23 5.59
CA TYR A 108 2.77 -5.77 5.18
C TYR A 108 3.54 -5.16 6.37
N SER A 109 4.76 -5.65 6.59
CA SER A 109 5.55 -5.34 7.79
C SER A 109 6.08 -3.91 7.87
N GLU A 110 6.15 -3.21 6.73
CA GLU A 110 6.68 -1.84 6.70
C GLU A 110 5.79 -0.85 7.45
N TYR A 111 4.48 -1.11 7.59
CA TYR A 111 3.62 -0.22 8.35
C TYR A 111 4.06 -0.09 9.82
N GLU A 112 4.30 -1.22 10.49
CA GLU A 112 4.80 -1.23 11.87
C GLU A 112 6.18 -0.56 11.96
N ARG A 113 7.05 -0.87 10.99
CA ARG A 113 8.39 -0.29 10.93
C ARG A 113 8.31 1.24 10.86
N GLU A 114 7.56 1.81 9.93
CA GLU A 114 7.47 3.25 9.73
C GLU A 114 6.85 3.97 10.95
N VAL A 115 5.77 3.42 11.53
CA VAL A 115 5.17 3.95 12.75
C VAL A 115 6.15 3.92 13.93
N THR A 116 6.90 2.82 14.07
CA THR A 116 7.86 2.66 15.16
C THR A 116 9.07 3.58 14.99
N MET A 117 9.53 3.78 13.76
CA MET A 117 10.63 4.71 13.45
C MET A 117 10.26 6.16 13.75
N ASP A 118 8.99 6.52 13.58
CA ASP A 118 8.45 7.84 13.92
C ASP A 118 8.15 8.00 15.43
N GLY A 119 8.38 6.96 16.24
CA GLY A 119 8.18 6.97 17.70
C GLY A 119 6.80 6.55 18.17
N GLY A 120 5.90 6.17 17.26
CA GLY A 120 4.57 5.67 17.56
C GLY A 120 4.56 4.23 18.09
N ARG A 121 3.42 3.81 18.62
CA ARG A 121 3.18 2.44 19.09
C ARG A 121 2.16 1.77 18.19
N CYS A 122 2.42 0.50 17.85
CA CYS A 122 1.51 -0.31 17.05
C CYS A 122 0.72 -1.30 17.90
N HIS A 123 -0.56 -1.43 17.59
CA HIS A 123 -1.43 -2.51 18.04
C HIS A 123 -1.97 -3.23 16.80
N TYR A 124 -2.27 -4.51 16.94
CA TYR A 124 -2.80 -5.31 15.85
C TYR A 124 -4.23 -5.74 16.13
N PHE A 125 -5.09 -5.53 15.13
CA PHE A 125 -6.36 -6.23 14.99
C PHE A 125 -6.11 -7.48 14.15
N SER A 126 -6.22 -8.66 14.76
CA SER A 126 -5.83 -9.91 14.12
C SER A 126 -6.98 -10.50 13.29
N LEU A 127 -6.75 -10.64 11.99
CA LEU A 127 -7.57 -11.47 11.14
C LEU A 127 -7.19 -12.94 11.34
N THR A 128 -8.18 -13.84 11.35
CA THR A 128 -7.97 -15.26 11.63
C THR A 128 -8.37 -16.15 10.45
N GLU A 129 -7.76 -17.33 10.40
CA GLU A 129 -8.10 -18.36 9.40
C GLU A 129 -9.56 -18.81 9.52
N ASP A 130 -10.08 -18.92 10.73
CA ASP A 130 -11.47 -19.34 11.00
C ASP A 130 -12.50 -18.40 10.34
N SER A 131 -12.17 -17.09 10.23
CA SER A 131 -12.97 -16.09 9.49
C SER A 131 -12.60 -15.99 8.01
N SER A 132 -11.71 -16.86 7.50
CA SER A 132 -11.08 -16.73 6.18
C SER A 132 -10.42 -15.35 6.01
N PHE A 133 -9.80 -14.83 7.06
CA PHE A 133 -9.16 -13.51 7.14
C PHE A 133 -10.09 -12.35 6.75
N ARG A 134 -11.39 -12.52 6.90
CA ARG A 134 -12.37 -11.43 6.66
C ARG A 134 -12.43 -10.51 7.86
N LEU A 135 -12.55 -9.23 7.57
CA LEU A 135 -12.66 -8.20 8.60
C LEU A 135 -14.06 -8.18 9.20
N ASP A 136 -14.11 -8.26 10.54
CA ASP A 136 -15.32 -7.97 11.33
C ASP A 136 -15.31 -6.47 11.70
N VAL A 137 -16.13 -5.68 11.00
CA VAL A 137 -16.18 -4.23 11.19
C VAL A 137 -16.69 -3.84 12.59
N PRO A 138 -17.75 -4.44 13.15
CA PRO A 138 -18.14 -4.23 14.53
C PRO A 138 -17.00 -4.44 15.54
N ALA A 139 -16.31 -5.58 15.46
CA ALA A 139 -15.18 -5.87 16.34
C ALA A 139 -14.01 -4.88 16.16
N LEU A 140 -13.71 -4.48 14.91
CA LEU A 140 -12.71 -3.45 14.64
C LEU A 140 -13.07 -2.11 15.28
N THR A 141 -14.34 -1.70 15.20
CA THR A 141 -14.78 -0.40 15.77
C THR A 141 -14.74 -0.39 17.31
N GLU A 142 -14.87 -1.53 17.94
CA GLU A 142 -14.67 -1.68 19.40
C GLU A 142 -13.19 -1.43 19.76
N GLU A 143 -12.24 -2.04 19.05
CA GLU A 143 -10.80 -1.82 19.24
C GLU A 143 -10.38 -0.36 18.97
N LEU A 144 -10.97 0.28 17.96
CA LEU A 144 -10.71 1.70 17.64
C LEU A 144 -11.17 2.66 18.76
N SER A 145 -11.98 2.21 19.70
CA SER A 145 -12.41 3.04 20.84
C SER A 145 -11.29 3.36 21.84
N HIS A 146 -10.14 2.66 21.75
CA HIS A 146 -9.03 2.69 22.72
C HIS A 146 -7.91 3.70 22.38
N ASN A 147 -8.26 4.96 22.10
CA ASN A 147 -7.31 6.05 21.84
C ASN A 147 -6.34 5.71 20.68
N VAL A 148 -6.88 5.38 19.53
CA VAL A 148 -6.14 5.17 18.28
C VAL A 148 -6.13 6.48 17.49
N ASP A 149 -4.97 6.87 16.95
CA ASP A 149 -4.81 8.07 16.12
C ASP A 149 -4.82 7.73 14.63
N LEU A 150 -4.29 6.55 14.29
CA LEU A 150 -4.14 6.06 12.93
C LEU A 150 -4.64 4.62 12.81
N LEU A 151 -5.51 4.37 11.84
CA LEU A 151 -5.88 3.03 11.38
C LEU A 151 -5.16 2.73 10.06
N ILE A 152 -4.50 1.57 9.97
CA ILE A 152 -3.84 1.12 8.74
C ILE A 152 -4.52 -0.15 8.23
N LEU A 153 -4.98 -0.07 6.98
CA LEU A 153 -5.62 -1.14 6.23
C LEU A 153 -4.86 -1.37 4.92
N CYS A 154 -4.73 -2.63 4.52
CA CYS A 154 -4.28 -3.02 3.19
C CYS A 154 -5.47 -3.66 2.45
N ASN A 155 -5.84 -3.15 1.29
CA ASN A 155 -7.07 -3.58 0.60
C ASN A 155 -6.94 -3.61 -0.92
N PRO A 156 -6.80 -4.77 -1.55
CA PRO A 156 -6.73 -6.13 -0.98
C PRO A 156 -5.52 -6.34 -0.07
N ASN A 157 -5.71 -7.15 0.98
CA ASN A 157 -4.67 -7.35 1.97
C ASN A 157 -3.54 -8.26 1.46
N ASN A 158 -2.32 -7.84 1.69
CA ASN A 158 -1.12 -8.65 1.54
C ASN A 158 -0.68 -9.16 2.92
N PRO A 159 -0.64 -10.51 3.20
CA PRO A 159 -0.64 -11.60 2.21
C PRO A 159 -1.97 -12.35 2.05
N THR A 160 -3.05 -12.01 2.76
CA THR A 160 -4.25 -12.85 2.85
C THR A 160 -5.16 -12.78 1.62
N SER A 161 -4.96 -11.81 0.74
CA SER A 161 -5.82 -11.49 -0.41
C SER A 161 -7.28 -11.17 -0.05
N SER A 162 -7.58 -11.01 1.23
CA SER A 162 -8.93 -10.61 1.67
C SER A 162 -9.21 -9.17 1.26
N VAL A 163 -10.48 -8.89 0.96
CA VAL A 163 -10.93 -7.57 0.54
C VAL A 163 -11.96 -7.01 1.51
N ILE A 164 -11.93 -5.70 1.68
CA ILE A 164 -12.94 -4.92 2.38
C ILE A 164 -13.78 -4.23 1.30
N PRO A 165 -15.06 -4.60 1.13
CA PRO A 165 -15.93 -3.93 0.18
C PRO A 165 -16.12 -2.45 0.51
N ARG A 166 -16.34 -1.60 -0.51
CA ARG A 166 -16.47 -0.14 -0.35
C ARG A 166 -17.56 0.28 0.65
N ASN A 167 -18.67 -0.46 0.74
CA ASN A 167 -19.70 -0.18 1.73
C ASN A 167 -19.19 -0.36 3.17
N GLN A 168 -18.45 -1.43 3.46
CA GLN A 168 -17.81 -1.63 4.76
C GLN A 168 -16.71 -0.59 5.03
N MET A 169 -15.94 -0.23 4.01
CA MET A 169 -14.95 0.85 4.12
C MET A 169 -15.61 2.17 4.51
N ARG A 170 -16.78 2.47 3.96
CA ARG A 170 -17.56 3.66 4.35
C ARG A 170 -17.94 3.62 5.83
N ASP A 171 -18.43 2.50 6.34
CA ASP A 171 -18.80 2.34 7.76
C ASP A 171 -17.59 2.58 8.67
N ILE A 172 -16.42 2.07 8.30
CA ILE A 172 -15.15 2.30 9.01
C ILE A 172 -14.78 3.77 8.99
N LEU A 173 -14.84 4.43 7.83
CA LEU A 173 -14.50 5.84 7.69
C LEU A 173 -15.44 6.74 8.46
N ASP A 174 -16.74 6.44 8.46
CA ASP A 174 -17.73 7.17 9.27
C ASP A 174 -17.45 7.10 10.77
N TYR A 175 -17.05 5.92 11.25
CA TYR A 175 -16.64 5.75 12.63
C TYR A 175 -15.35 6.52 12.93
N CYS A 176 -14.33 6.36 12.12
CA CYS A 176 -13.03 7.00 12.27
C CYS A 176 -13.15 8.53 12.22
N LYS A 177 -13.98 9.08 11.32
CA LYS A 177 -14.24 10.52 11.23
C LYS A 177 -14.83 11.08 12.52
N LYS A 178 -15.81 10.37 13.14
CA LYS A 178 -16.41 10.77 14.42
C LYS A 178 -15.41 10.76 15.58
N LYS A 179 -14.38 9.95 15.49
CA LYS A 179 -13.34 9.78 16.52
C LYS A 179 -12.06 10.55 16.22
N SER A 180 -12.01 11.30 15.12
CA SER A 180 -10.81 11.99 14.62
C SER A 180 -9.62 11.05 14.37
N ILE A 181 -9.90 9.82 13.91
CA ILE A 181 -8.90 8.83 13.53
C ILE A 181 -8.61 8.99 12.05
N THR A 182 -7.35 9.09 11.69
CA THR A 182 -6.92 9.08 10.30
C THR A 182 -6.81 7.62 9.80
N VAL A 183 -7.14 7.39 8.54
CA VAL A 183 -7.15 6.06 7.94
C VAL A 183 -6.20 6.03 6.74
N LEU A 184 -5.22 5.14 6.78
CA LEU A 184 -4.39 4.78 5.65
C LEU A 184 -4.96 3.50 5.05
N VAL A 185 -5.34 3.54 3.77
CA VAL A 185 -5.84 2.37 3.02
C VAL A 185 -4.87 2.10 1.87
N ASP A 186 -3.99 1.14 2.04
CA ASP A 186 -3.03 0.76 0.99
C ASP A 186 -3.73 -0.07 -0.10
N GLU A 187 -3.89 0.53 -1.27
CA GLU A 187 -4.51 -0.09 -2.45
C GLU A 187 -3.47 -0.55 -3.49
N THR A 188 -2.25 -0.86 -3.08
CA THR A 188 -1.20 -1.35 -3.99
C THR A 188 -1.67 -2.52 -4.85
N TYR A 189 -2.55 -3.37 -4.33
CA TYR A 189 -3.05 -4.57 -5.01
C TYR A 189 -4.49 -4.46 -5.51
N VAL A 190 -5.08 -3.29 -5.56
CA VAL A 190 -6.51 -3.13 -5.89
C VAL A 190 -6.90 -3.68 -7.27
N GLU A 191 -5.98 -3.61 -8.25
CA GLU A 191 -6.20 -4.14 -9.60
C GLU A 191 -6.36 -5.67 -9.66
N PHE A 192 -5.92 -6.38 -8.63
CA PHE A 192 -6.13 -7.83 -8.53
C PHE A 192 -7.48 -8.21 -7.91
N ALA A 193 -8.28 -7.23 -7.50
CA ALA A 193 -9.63 -7.48 -7.02
C ALA A 193 -10.53 -7.93 -8.18
N PRO A 194 -11.44 -8.90 -7.96
CA PRO A 194 -12.38 -9.34 -8.99
C PRO A 194 -13.28 -8.22 -9.53
N ASP A 195 -13.58 -7.23 -8.71
CA ASP A 195 -14.32 -6.01 -9.05
C ASP A 195 -13.66 -4.82 -8.35
N VAL A 196 -12.77 -4.15 -9.07
CA VAL A 196 -12.05 -2.96 -8.58
C VAL A 196 -13.02 -1.89 -8.12
N GLN A 197 -14.12 -1.68 -8.85
CA GLN A 197 -15.09 -0.63 -8.52
C GLN A 197 -15.87 -0.92 -7.24
N ALA A 198 -16.00 -2.15 -6.85
CA ALA A 198 -16.63 -2.52 -5.58
C ALA A 198 -15.68 -2.41 -4.37
N VAL A 199 -14.36 -2.37 -4.62
CA VAL A 199 -13.32 -2.43 -3.58
C VAL A 199 -12.63 -1.10 -3.36
N THR A 200 -12.22 -0.38 -4.43
CA THR A 200 -11.44 0.85 -4.28
C THR A 200 -12.14 1.90 -3.42
N ALA A 201 -11.40 2.50 -2.52
CA ALA A 201 -11.85 3.60 -1.67
C ALA A 201 -11.60 4.99 -2.31
N ILE A 202 -10.96 5.07 -3.49
CA ILE A 202 -10.66 6.35 -4.13
C ILE A 202 -11.89 7.26 -4.24
N PRO A 203 -13.08 6.80 -4.67
CA PRO A 203 -14.26 7.68 -4.73
C PRO A 203 -14.72 8.22 -3.36
N LEU A 204 -14.27 7.61 -2.26
CA LEU A 204 -14.60 8.07 -0.91
C LEU A 204 -13.80 9.31 -0.51
N THR A 205 -12.68 9.61 -1.18
CA THR A 205 -11.86 10.81 -0.92
C THR A 205 -12.62 12.11 -1.18
N GLU A 206 -13.69 12.08 -1.98
CA GLU A 206 -14.58 13.24 -2.18
C GLU A 206 -15.40 13.60 -0.92
N TYR A 207 -15.64 12.62 -0.02
CA TYR A 207 -16.54 12.75 1.14
C TYR A 207 -15.80 12.73 2.48
N TYR A 208 -14.58 12.18 2.48
CA TYR A 208 -13.77 11.97 3.68
C TYR A 208 -12.41 12.66 3.55
N ASN A 209 -12.09 13.49 4.53
CA ASN A 209 -10.80 14.19 4.63
C ASN A 209 -9.81 13.51 5.60
N ASN A 210 -10.22 12.38 6.17
CA ASN A 210 -9.42 11.58 7.10
C ASN A 210 -8.93 10.27 6.49
N ILE A 211 -8.86 10.18 5.16
CA ILE A 211 -8.37 9.01 4.43
C ILE A 211 -7.18 9.39 3.54
N ILE A 212 -6.19 8.51 3.47
CA ILE A 212 -5.10 8.53 2.49
C ILE A 212 -4.98 7.16 1.86
N ILE A 213 -4.74 7.14 0.54
CA ILE A 213 -4.71 5.91 -0.25
C ILE A 213 -3.39 5.82 -1.01
N PRO A 214 -2.35 5.16 -0.43
CA PRO A 214 -1.17 4.78 -1.19
C PRO A 214 -1.50 3.77 -2.29
N VAL A 215 -0.89 3.98 -3.47
CA VAL A 215 -1.02 3.09 -4.62
C VAL A 215 0.33 2.93 -5.27
N SER A 216 0.66 1.74 -5.75
CA SER A 216 1.90 1.48 -6.50
C SER A 216 1.60 1.18 -7.96
N TYR A 217 2.30 1.87 -8.87
CA TYR A 217 2.13 1.69 -10.32
C TYR A 217 3.33 1.00 -10.99
N THR A 218 4.51 1.05 -10.37
CA THR A 218 5.76 0.74 -11.05
C THR A 218 5.96 -0.76 -11.29
N HIS A 219 6.02 -1.58 -10.25
CA HIS A 219 6.38 -2.99 -10.40
C HIS A 219 5.20 -3.94 -10.53
N LEU A 220 4.00 -3.46 -10.25
CA LEU A 220 2.77 -4.25 -10.40
C LEU A 220 2.02 -3.90 -11.69
N ARG A 221 1.92 -2.62 -12.02
CA ARG A 221 1.07 -2.11 -13.12
C ARG A 221 1.80 -1.77 -14.41
N ALA A 222 3.12 -1.71 -14.41
CA ALA A 222 3.91 -1.51 -15.62
C ALA A 222 3.71 -2.60 -16.70
N HIS A 223 2.91 -3.61 -16.42
CA HIS A 223 2.66 -4.78 -17.26
C HIS A 223 1.21 -4.93 -17.72
N GLU A 224 0.32 -4.02 -17.33
CA GLU A 224 -1.13 -4.15 -17.54
C GLU A 224 -1.63 -3.64 -18.90
N THR A 225 -0.75 -3.41 -19.84
CA THR A 225 -1.14 -2.96 -21.18
C THR A 225 -1.50 -4.14 -22.11
N LEU A 226 -2.14 -5.17 -21.59
CA LEU A 226 -2.60 -6.31 -22.39
C LEU A 226 -4.07 -6.25 -22.76
N SER A 227 -4.75 -5.15 -22.50
CA SER A 227 -6.16 -4.97 -22.83
C SER A 227 -6.36 -4.00 -23.99
N ASP A 228 -5.58 -4.16 -25.06
CA ASP A 228 -5.87 -3.56 -26.37
C ASP A 228 -5.79 -4.63 -27.47
#